data_d53b703895af04d10f979ff001b9fcd9
#
_entry.id   d53b703895af04d10f979ff001b9fcd9
#
_cell.length_a   1.000
_cell.length_b   1.000
_cell.length_c   1.000
_cell.angle_alpha   90.00
_cell.angle_beta   90.00
_cell.angle_gamma   90.00
#
_symmetry.space_group_name_H-M   'P 1'
#
loop_
_entity.id
_entity.type
_entity.pdbx_description
1 polymer ?
#
loop_
_entity_poly.entity_id
_entity_poly.type
_entity_poly.pdbx_seq_one_letter_code
_entity_poly.pdbx_strand_id
1 'polypeptide(L)'
;MYEDFLNRNKDCIKQAVDDAFLAKYADTAPKELITLWQEVGLGCFENGLFRIITPADYTDYVYTYIEDRESQFEYLVPFMTSAFGDIFAWVKDIRINEEYSIFINVRKGYWNLITTDISLLFAHYTRIKSYLERHFEIKDSDYLSLVKRLGTPKVDECFGYVPALALGGSKSLKNIQIVKMTPYIEIIAQAIGTFELIR
;
A
#
# COMPACT_ATOMS: atom_id res chain seq x y z
N MET A 1 -11.54 17.60 2.44
CA MET A 1 -10.98 16.72 3.49
C MET A 1 -9.46 16.56 3.32
N TYR A 2 -8.96 16.42 2.11
CA TYR A 2 -7.56 16.12 1.79
C TYR A 2 -6.76 17.34 1.28
N GLU A 3 -7.14 18.56 1.64
CA GLU A 3 -6.53 19.80 1.14
C GLU A 3 -5.02 19.89 1.41
N ASP A 4 -4.58 19.57 2.63
CA ASP A 4 -3.16 19.55 2.98
C ASP A 4 -2.35 18.53 2.18
N PHE A 5 -2.93 17.34 1.96
CA PHE A 5 -2.32 16.29 1.14
C PHE A 5 -2.19 16.74 -0.31
N LEU A 6 -3.26 17.33 -0.87
CA LEU A 6 -3.26 17.89 -2.22
C LEU A 6 -2.25 19.03 -2.39
N ASN A 7 -2.16 19.91 -1.38
CA ASN A 7 -1.23 21.04 -1.40
C ASN A 7 0.24 20.60 -1.42
N ARG A 8 0.57 19.51 -0.71
CA ARG A 8 1.92 18.92 -0.72
C ARG A 8 2.25 18.18 -2.03
N ASN A 9 1.24 17.78 -2.78
CA ASN A 9 1.34 16.94 -3.96
C ASN A 9 0.80 17.65 -5.23
N LYS A 10 0.99 18.97 -5.35
CA LYS A 10 0.46 19.78 -6.47
C LYS A 10 0.95 19.32 -7.84
N ASP A 11 2.21 18.89 -7.92
CA ASP A 11 2.88 18.52 -9.16
C ASP A 11 2.74 17.04 -9.52
N CYS A 12 1.98 16.28 -8.72
CA CYS A 12 1.75 14.86 -8.96
C CYS A 12 0.79 14.64 -10.13
N ILE A 13 1.13 13.68 -10.99
CA ILE A 13 0.23 13.23 -12.06
C ILE A 13 -0.89 12.40 -11.42
N LYS A 14 -2.11 12.86 -11.60
CA LYS A 14 -3.33 12.26 -11.05
C LYS A 14 -4.27 11.86 -12.18
N GLN A 15 -5.00 10.76 -11.96
CA GLN A 15 -6.10 10.31 -12.79
C GLN A 15 -7.39 10.44 -12.00
N ALA A 16 -8.31 11.25 -12.50
CA ALA A 16 -9.65 11.34 -11.92
C ALA A 16 -10.39 10.00 -12.08
N VAL A 17 -11.22 9.66 -11.11
CA VAL A 17 -12.12 8.53 -11.19
C VAL A 17 -13.50 8.99 -11.67
N ASP A 18 -14.25 8.09 -12.30
CA ASP A 18 -15.61 8.34 -12.73
C ASP A 18 -16.65 7.82 -11.74
N ASP A 19 -17.91 8.15 -11.97
CA ASP A 19 -19.02 7.72 -11.10
C ASP A 19 -19.19 6.18 -11.10
N ALA A 20 -18.85 5.49 -12.17
CA ALA A 20 -18.93 4.03 -12.24
C ALA A 20 -17.89 3.37 -11.32
N PHE A 21 -16.68 3.95 -11.26
CA PHE A 21 -15.65 3.51 -10.30
C PHE A 21 -16.14 3.70 -8.85
N LEU A 22 -16.68 4.88 -8.51
CA LEU A 22 -17.16 5.17 -7.15
C LEU A 22 -18.33 4.26 -6.76
N ALA A 23 -19.29 4.06 -7.66
CA ALA A 23 -20.45 3.20 -7.44
C ALA A 23 -20.05 1.73 -7.15
N LYS A 24 -18.96 1.26 -7.78
CA LYS A 24 -18.46 -0.11 -7.55
C LYS A 24 -18.04 -0.37 -6.10
N TYR A 25 -17.57 0.65 -5.39
CA TYR A 25 -17.05 0.53 -4.04
C TYR A 25 -17.93 1.20 -2.97
N ALA A 26 -19.11 1.72 -3.35
CA ALA A 26 -19.99 2.48 -2.46
C ALA A 26 -20.41 1.71 -1.20
N ASP A 27 -20.58 0.39 -1.31
CA ASP A 27 -21.03 -0.48 -0.21
C ASP A 27 -19.87 -1.08 0.61
N THR A 28 -18.63 -0.96 0.13
CA THR A 28 -17.47 -1.63 0.75
C THR A 28 -16.33 -0.68 1.14
N ALA A 29 -16.41 0.59 0.72
CA ALA A 29 -15.43 1.59 1.09
C ALA A 29 -16.05 2.65 2.02
N PRO A 30 -15.35 3.09 3.07
CA PRO A 30 -15.84 4.15 3.94
C PRO A 30 -15.93 5.46 3.17
N LYS A 31 -16.79 6.36 3.67
CA LYS A 31 -17.01 7.67 3.06
C LYS A 31 -15.71 8.45 2.81
N GLU A 32 -14.78 8.35 3.75
CA GLU A 32 -13.47 9.00 3.67
C GLU A 32 -12.66 8.48 2.47
N LEU A 33 -12.72 7.19 2.16
CA LEU A 33 -12.05 6.61 1.01
C LEU A 33 -12.72 6.99 -0.31
N ILE A 34 -14.05 7.01 -0.34
CA ILE A 34 -14.80 7.54 -1.49
C ILE A 34 -14.43 9.00 -1.75
N THR A 35 -14.39 9.84 -0.69
CA THR A 35 -13.98 11.24 -0.78
C THR A 35 -12.53 11.39 -1.25
N LEU A 36 -11.62 10.50 -0.80
CA LEU A 36 -10.24 10.48 -1.28
C LEU A 36 -10.19 10.29 -2.80
N TRP A 37 -10.88 9.30 -3.31
CA TRP A 37 -10.91 9.04 -4.76
C TRP A 37 -11.55 10.19 -5.54
N GLN A 38 -12.59 10.83 -5.01
CA GLN A 38 -13.23 12.00 -5.64
C GLN A 38 -12.33 13.24 -5.67
N GLU A 39 -11.71 13.58 -4.53
CA GLU A 39 -10.92 14.82 -4.39
C GLU A 39 -9.49 14.66 -4.91
N VAL A 40 -8.89 13.50 -4.70
CA VAL A 40 -7.47 13.24 -5.00
C VAL A 40 -7.29 12.45 -6.29
N GLY A 41 -8.12 11.43 -6.51
CA GLY A 41 -7.98 10.51 -7.64
C GLY A 41 -6.93 9.43 -7.42
N LEU A 42 -6.58 8.71 -8.49
CA LEU A 42 -5.52 7.72 -8.53
C LEU A 42 -4.19 8.38 -8.95
N GLY A 43 -3.05 7.83 -8.55
CA GLY A 43 -1.75 8.35 -8.97
C GLY A 43 -0.63 8.13 -7.97
N CYS A 44 0.52 8.75 -8.25
CA CYS A 44 1.73 8.68 -7.42
C CYS A 44 1.90 9.97 -6.62
N PHE A 45 2.14 9.85 -5.32
CA PHE A 45 2.19 10.95 -4.35
C PHE A 45 3.44 10.87 -3.47
N GLU A 46 3.77 11.95 -2.76
CA GLU A 46 4.93 12.07 -1.88
C GLU A 46 6.23 11.65 -2.61
N ASN A 47 6.48 12.25 -3.77
CA ASN A 47 7.61 11.93 -4.65
C ASN A 47 7.65 10.45 -5.09
N GLY A 48 6.49 9.81 -5.23
CA GLY A 48 6.37 8.41 -5.64
C GLY A 48 6.46 7.40 -4.50
N LEU A 49 6.55 7.86 -3.24
CA LEU A 49 6.57 6.98 -2.07
C LEU A 49 5.25 6.23 -1.90
N PHE A 50 4.13 6.87 -2.26
CA PHE A 50 2.78 6.29 -2.21
C PHE A 50 2.10 6.33 -3.56
N ARG A 51 1.23 5.34 -3.80
CA ARG A 51 0.35 5.28 -4.95
C ARG A 51 -1.06 4.98 -4.49
N ILE A 52 -2.02 5.83 -4.85
CA ILE A 52 -3.44 5.51 -4.72
C ILE A 52 -3.81 4.73 -5.98
N ILE A 53 -4.34 3.53 -5.78
CA ILE A 53 -4.47 2.49 -6.80
C ILE A 53 -5.94 2.13 -7.08
N THR A 54 -6.17 1.44 -8.19
CA THR A 54 -7.43 0.73 -8.46
C THR A 54 -7.49 -0.54 -7.60
N PRO A 55 -8.48 -0.69 -6.70
CA PRO A 55 -8.54 -1.85 -5.82
C PRO A 55 -8.51 -3.19 -6.55
N ALA A 56 -9.22 -3.29 -7.69
CA ALA A 56 -9.33 -4.52 -8.47
C ALA A 56 -7.97 -5.09 -8.93
N ASP A 57 -6.93 -4.24 -9.08
CA ASP A 57 -5.62 -4.69 -9.53
C ASP A 57 -4.88 -5.52 -8.46
N TYR A 58 -5.31 -5.43 -7.19
CA TYR A 58 -4.61 -6.06 -6.07
C TYR A 58 -5.50 -6.93 -5.18
N THR A 59 -6.82 -6.91 -5.36
CA THR A 59 -7.76 -7.61 -4.50
C THR A 59 -7.47 -9.12 -4.43
N ASP A 60 -7.29 -9.77 -5.57
CA ASP A 60 -7.06 -11.22 -5.62
C ASP A 60 -5.73 -11.60 -4.94
N TYR A 61 -4.69 -10.79 -5.08
CA TYR A 61 -3.41 -11.02 -4.41
C TYR A 61 -3.55 -10.91 -2.89
N VAL A 62 -4.25 -9.88 -2.42
CA VAL A 62 -4.41 -9.68 -0.98
C VAL A 62 -5.24 -10.81 -0.36
N TYR A 63 -6.34 -11.23 -0.98
CA TYR A 63 -7.12 -12.38 -0.51
C TYR A 63 -6.31 -13.68 -0.50
N THR A 64 -5.47 -13.91 -1.51
CA THR A 64 -4.67 -15.13 -1.62
C THR A 64 -3.61 -15.23 -0.52
N TYR A 65 -3.04 -14.10 -0.09
CA TYR A 65 -1.85 -14.07 0.76
C TYR A 65 -2.10 -13.58 2.19
N ILE A 66 -3.17 -12.86 2.44
CA ILE A 66 -3.67 -12.72 3.81
C ILE A 66 -4.39 -14.01 4.16
N GLU A 67 -3.98 -14.63 5.28
CA GLU A 67 -4.60 -15.84 5.76
C GLU A 67 -6.06 -15.60 6.13
N ASP A 68 -6.95 -15.73 5.16
CA ASP A 68 -8.41 -15.74 5.35
C ASP A 68 -8.97 -17.17 5.33
N ARG A 69 -8.30 -18.09 6.03
CA ARG A 69 -8.76 -19.49 6.13
C ARG A 69 -10.12 -19.63 6.78
N GLU A 70 -10.57 -18.64 7.52
CA GLU A 70 -11.82 -18.62 8.27
C GLU A 70 -12.79 -17.54 7.79
N SER A 71 -12.59 -16.98 6.59
CA SER A 71 -13.41 -15.86 6.09
C SER A 71 -13.51 -14.72 7.11
N GLN A 72 -12.37 -14.30 7.64
CA GLN A 72 -12.30 -13.24 8.65
C GLN A 72 -12.86 -11.92 8.15
N PHE A 73 -12.66 -11.64 6.86
CA PHE A 73 -13.08 -10.39 6.25
C PHE A 73 -14.29 -10.59 5.36
N GLU A 74 -15.36 -9.82 5.62
CA GLU A 74 -16.52 -9.73 4.74
C GLU A 74 -16.14 -9.11 3.40
N TYR A 75 -15.28 -8.09 3.45
CA TYR A 75 -14.65 -7.47 2.27
C TYR A 75 -13.27 -6.92 2.60
N LEU A 76 -12.49 -6.75 1.54
CA LEU A 76 -11.15 -6.19 1.57
C LEU A 76 -10.94 -5.33 0.32
N VAL A 77 -10.62 -4.05 0.54
CA VAL A 77 -10.49 -3.04 -0.51
C VAL A 77 -9.07 -2.45 -0.48
N PRO A 78 -8.11 -2.97 -1.26
CA PRO A 78 -6.80 -2.33 -1.42
C PRO A 78 -6.97 -0.95 -2.00
N PHE A 79 -6.34 0.08 -1.42
CA PHE A 79 -6.52 1.45 -1.90
C PHE A 79 -5.21 2.20 -2.12
N MET A 80 -4.12 1.73 -1.53
CA MET A 80 -2.82 2.39 -1.65
C MET A 80 -1.68 1.37 -1.61
N THR A 81 -0.62 1.65 -2.36
CA THR A 81 0.65 0.90 -2.28
C THR A 81 1.81 1.82 -1.96
N SER A 82 2.88 1.26 -1.38
CA SER A 82 4.15 1.97 -1.20
C SER A 82 5.08 1.77 -2.39
N ALA A 83 6.11 2.62 -2.48
CA ALA A 83 7.21 2.43 -3.42
C ALA A 83 7.95 1.10 -3.23
N PHE A 84 7.76 0.42 -2.12
CA PHE A 84 8.42 -0.86 -1.78
C PHE A 84 7.53 -2.08 -1.99
N GLY A 85 6.33 -1.90 -2.58
CA GLY A 85 5.39 -2.97 -2.86
C GLY A 85 4.49 -3.36 -1.68
N ASP A 86 4.54 -2.64 -0.57
CA ASP A 86 3.63 -2.87 0.54
C ASP A 86 2.23 -2.34 0.17
N ILE A 87 1.18 -2.94 0.73
CA ILE A 87 -0.21 -2.65 0.36
C ILE A 87 -0.98 -2.14 1.59
N PHE A 88 -1.83 -1.14 1.38
CA PHE A 88 -2.81 -0.68 2.37
C PHE A 88 -4.19 -1.07 1.88
N ALA A 89 -4.99 -1.66 2.75
CA ALA A 89 -6.34 -2.07 2.43
C ALA A 89 -7.33 -1.69 3.54
N TRP A 90 -8.56 -1.39 3.16
CA TRP A 90 -9.69 -1.27 4.07
C TRP A 90 -10.38 -2.60 4.19
N VAL A 91 -10.72 -3.01 5.40
CA VAL A 91 -11.33 -4.32 5.66
C VAL A 91 -12.52 -4.19 6.60
N LYS A 92 -13.48 -5.12 6.46
CA LYS A 92 -14.53 -5.40 7.43
C LYS A 92 -14.24 -6.74 8.10
N ASP A 93 -13.85 -6.69 9.36
CA ASP A 93 -13.61 -7.90 10.17
C ASP A 93 -14.90 -8.37 10.81
N ILE A 94 -15.41 -9.52 10.37
CA ILE A 94 -16.70 -10.07 10.86
C ILE A 94 -16.62 -10.62 12.28
N ARG A 95 -15.43 -11.00 12.77
CA ARG A 95 -15.25 -11.58 14.11
C ARG A 95 -15.46 -10.55 15.20
N ILE A 96 -15.10 -9.30 14.96
CA ILE A 96 -15.25 -8.18 15.89
C ILE A 96 -16.30 -7.18 15.43
N ASN A 97 -16.85 -7.36 14.21
CA ASN A 97 -17.80 -6.47 13.57
C ASN A 97 -17.31 -5.02 13.43
N GLU A 98 -16.04 -4.85 13.13
CA GLU A 98 -15.39 -3.54 12.96
C GLU A 98 -14.77 -3.38 11.59
N GLU A 99 -14.59 -2.13 11.18
CA GLU A 99 -13.90 -1.74 9.96
C GLU A 99 -12.62 -0.98 10.30
N TYR A 100 -11.56 -1.28 9.57
CA TYR A 100 -10.27 -0.60 9.76
C TYR A 100 -9.36 -0.75 8.54
N SER A 101 -8.32 0.07 8.50
CA SER A 101 -7.27 -0.11 7.51
C SER A 101 -6.16 -1.01 8.05
N ILE A 102 -5.63 -1.84 7.17
CA ILE A 102 -4.46 -2.69 7.41
C ILE A 102 -3.29 -2.27 6.54
N PHE A 103 -2.09 -2.52 7.04
CA PHE A 103 -0.83 -2.44 6.30
C PHE A 103 -0.27 -3.84 6.10
N ILE A 104 0.04 -4.17 4.87
CA ILE A 104 0.58 -5.46 4.46
C ILE A 104 2.03 -5.25 4.04
N ASN A 105 2.97 -5.72 4.85
CA ASN A 105 4.39 -5.72 4.52
C ASN A 105 4.69 -6.96 3.65
N VAL A 106 4.60 -6.78 2.34
CA VAL A 106 4.81 -7.87 1.39
C VAL A 106 6.22 -8.45 1.47
N ARG A 107 7.23 -7.60 1.65
CA ARG A 107 8.65 -8.02 1.70
C ARG A 107 8.94 -9.00 2.84
N LYS A 108 8.13 -8.98 3.90
CA LYS A 108 8.32 -9.80 5.11
C LYS A 108 7.19 -10.79 5.37
N GLY A 109 6.08 -10.70 4.63
CA GLY A 109 4.94 -11.61 4.76
C GLY A 109 4.14 -11.43 6.05
N TYR A 110 3.91 -10.20 6.48
CA TYR A 110 3.03 -9.91 7.60
C TYR A 110 2.08 -8.75 7.33
N TRP A 111 1.04 -8.65 8.14
CA TRP A 111 0.15 -7.50 8.14
C TRP A 111 -0.23 -7.06 9.57
N ASN A 112 -0.67 -5.82 9.71
CA ASN A 112 -1.12 -5.26 10.99
C ASN A 112 -2.18 -4.18 10.77
N LEU A 113 -2.98 -3.92 11.81
CA LEU A 113 -3.93 -2.82 11.85
C LEU A 113 -3.19 -1.47 11.90
N ILE A 114 -3.69 -0.49 11.15
CA ILE A 114 -3.15 0.87 11.12
C ILE A 114 -4.08 1.86 11.82
N THR A 115 -5.31 1.99 11.33
CA THR A 115 -6.27 2.98 11.84
C THR A 115 -7.69 2.62 11.41
N THR A 116 -8.65 3.07 12.19
CA THR A 116 -10.08 3.05 11.85
C THR A 116 -10.51 4.32 11.09
N ASP A 117 -9.59 5.26 10.86
CA ASP A 117 -9.86 6.54 10.18
C ASP A 117 -8.85 6.78 9.05
N ILE A 118 -9.32 6.63 7.81
CA ILE A 118 -8.53 6.85 6.59
C ILE A 118 -8.03 8.31 6.50
N SER A 119 -8.79 9.27 6.99
CA SER A 119 -8.40 10.68 6.92
C SER A 119 -7.12 10.95 7.71
N LEU A 120 -6.94 10.28 8.85
CA LEU A 120 -5.72 10.35 9.66
C LEU A 120 -4.51 9.78 8.93
N LEU A 121 -4.68 8.73 8.14
CA LEU A 121 -3.60 8.16 7.34
C LEU A 121 -3.01 9.22 6.41
N PHE A 122 -3.86 9.94 5.68
CA PHE A 122 -3.43 10.96 4.72
C PHE A 122 -3.06 12.31 5.38
N ALA A 123 -3.72 12.70 6.47
CA ALA A 123 -3.41 13.95 7.17
C ALA A 123 -2.10 13.87 7.97
N HIS A 124 -1.82 12.74 8.60
CA HIS A 124 -0.73 12.60 9.55
C HIS A 124 0.31 11.57 9.12
N TYR A 125 -0.07 10.32 8.89
CA TYR A 125 0.88 9.22 8.76
C TYR A 125 1.77 9.33 7.53
N THR A 126 1.25 9.84 6.41
CA THR A 126 2.07 10.09 5.21
C THR A 126 3.10 11.21 5.39
N ARG A 127 3.03 12.00 6.48
CA ARG A 127 3.96 13.10 6.78
C ARG A 127 5.01 12.77 7.83
N ILE A 128 4.74 11.81 8.70
CA ILE A 128 5.60 11.53 9.86
C ILE A 128 6.72 10.60 9.43
N LYS A 129 7.91 11.16 9.20
CA LYS A 129 9.10 10.39 8.80
C LYS A 129 9.37 9.19 9.70
N SER A 130 9.29 9.35 11.02
CA SER A 130 9.52 8.25 11.97
C SER A 130 8.49 7.12 11.84
N TYR A 131 7.25 7.45 11.47
CA TYR A 131 6.22 6.45 11.17
C TYR A 131 6.58 5.68 9.90
N LEU A 132 6.93 6.39 8.84
CA LEU A 132 7.32 5.81 7.56
C LEU A 132 8.58 4.93 7.71
N GLU A 133 9.60 5.43 8.41
CA GLU A 133 10.85 4.70 8.65
C GLU A 133 10.60 3.42 9.47
N ARG A 134 9.66 3.44 10.41
CA ARG A 134 9.30 2.26 11.20
C ARG A 134 8.58 1.21 10.35
N HIS A 135 7.59 1.61 9.55
CA HIS A 135 6.81 0.68 8.74
C HIS A 135 7.59 0.15 7.54
N PHE A 136 8.32 1.00 6.85
CA PHE A 136 9.11 0.58 5.68
C PHE A 136 10.50 0.06 6.05
N GLU A 137 10.97 0.34 7.27
CA GLU A 137 12.32 0.03 7.74
C GLU A 137 13.42 0.58 6.80
N ILE A 138 13.13 1.68 6.14
CA ILE A 138 14.02 2.40 5.23
C ILE A 138 13.98 3.87 5.62
N LYS A 139 15.16 4.46 5.83
CA LYS A 139 15.26 5.89 6.14
C LYS A 139 14.89 6.74 4.94
N ASP A 140 14.34 7.93 5.20
CA ASP A 140 14.01 8.91 4.16
C ASP A 140 15.24 9.22 3.26
N SER A 141 16.43 9.36 3.84
CA SER A 141 17.69 9.56 3.11
C SER A 141 18.01 8.40 2.16
N ASP A 142 17.68 7.17 2.55
CA ASP A 142 17.93 5.98 1.76
C ASP A 142 16.91 5.90 0.60
N TYR A 143 15.65 6.26 0.86
CA TYR A 143 14.64 6.38 -0.20
C TYR A 143 15.07 7.39 -1.27
N LEU A 144 15.46 8.59 -0.85
CA LEU A 144 15.94 9.62 -1.78
C LEU A 144 17.18 9.17 -2.57
N SER A 145 18.06 8.41 -1.93
CA SER A 145 19.24 7.81 -2.57
C SER A 145 18.87 6.76 -3.62
N LEU A 146 17.82 5.93 -3.34
CA LEU A 146 17.28 4.97 -4.28
C LEU A 146 16.66 5.66 -5.49
N VAL A 147 15.82 6.68 -5.26
CA VAL A 147 15.23 7.48 -6.36
C VAL A 147 16.29 8.12 -7.22
N LYS A 148 17.36 8.69 -6.62
CA LYS A 148 18.48 9.28 -7.37
C LYS A 148 19.22 8.25 -8.21
N ARG A 149 19.37 7.02 -7.72
CA ARG A 149 20.13 5.95 -8.39
C ARG A 149 19.33 5.24 -9.48
N LEU A 150 18.04 4.97 -9.21
CA LEU A 150 17.22 4.06 -10.01
C LEU A 150 16.06 4.76 -10.73
N GLY A 151 15.77 6.00 -10.35
CA GLY A 151 14.52 6.67 -10.72
C GLY A 151 13.37 6.31 -9.80
N THR A 152 12.20 6.92 -10.03
CA THR A 152 10.96 6.61 -9.32
C THR A 152 10.28 5.43 -10.00
N PRO A 153 9.91 4.35 -9.27
CA PRO A 153 9.19 3.23 -9.87
C PRO A 153 7.84 3.68 -10.44
N LYS A 154 7.42 3.13 -11.57
CA LYS A 154 6.11 3.36 -12.18
C LYS A 154 5.00 2.76 -11.33
N VAL A 155 3.76 2.99 -11.73
CA VAL A 155 2.56 2.55 -10.98
C VAL A 155 2.51 1.02 -10.78
N ASP A 156 3.02 0.26 -11.73
CA ASP A 156 3.11 -1.20 -11.73
C ASP A 156 4.47 -1.76 -11.25
N GLU A 157 5.33 -0.88 -10.70
CA GLU A 157 6.69 -1.20 -10.28
C GLU A 157 6.91 -0.86 -8.80
N CYS A 158 7.89 -1.50 -8.18
CA CYS A 158 8.35 -1.15 -6.83
C CYS A 158 9.86 -1.32 -6.68
N PHE A 159 10.41 -0.78 -5.61
CA PHE A 159 11.75 -1.09 -5.13
C PHE A 159 11.74 -2.46 -4.44
N GLY A 160 12.30 -3.46 -5.08
CA GLY A 160 12.41 -4.82 -4.54
C GLY A 160 13.85 -5.22 -4.29
N TYR A 161 14.09 -6.01 -3.23
CA TYR A 161 15.38 -6.66 -3.04
C TYR A 161 15.55 -7.79 -4.07
N VAL A 162 16.72 -7.85 -4.70
CA VAL A 162 17.06 -8.89 -5.68
C VAL A 162 18.37 -9.57 -5.25
N PRO A 163 18.33 -10.83 -4.77
CA PRO A 163 17.13 -11.66 -4.54
C PRO A 163 16.20 -11.08 -3.47
N ALA A 164 14.90 -11.49 -3.50
CA ALA A 164 13.94 -11.10 -2.48
C ALA A 164 14.40 -11.56 -1.08
N LEU A 165 14.03 -10.82 -0.01
CA LEU A 165 14.41 -11.17 1.35
C LEU A 165 13.91 -12.57 1.73
N ALA A 166 12.71 -12.93 1.30
CA ALA A 166 12.11 -14.26 1.47
C ALA A 166 12.93 -15.39 0.84
N LEU A 167 13.76 -15.07 -0.14
CA LEU A 167 14.67 -16.02 -0.82
C LEU A 167 16.12 -15.89 -0.35
N GLY A 168 16.35 -15.35 0.85
CA GLY A 168 17.68 -15.18 1.43
C GLY A 168 18.45 -13.96 0.91
N GLY A 169 17.77 -13.02 0.25
CA GLY A 169 18.34 -11.75 -0.16
C GLY A 169 18.85 -10.91 1.02
N SER A 170 19.92 -10.16 0.82
CA SER A 170 20.45 -9.25 1.84
C SER A 170 19.70 -7.92 1.90
N LYS A 171 19.48 -7.37 3.11
CA LYS A 171 18.90 -6.04 3.35
C LYS A 171 19.77 -4.86 2.87
N SER A 172 20.78 -5.09 2.05
CA SER A 172 21.61 -4.03 1.51
C SER A 172 20.86 -3.19 0.47
N LEU A 173 20.94 -1.86 0.56
CA LEU A 173 20.36 -0.95 -0.44
C LEU A 173 20.93 -1.19 -1.86
N LYS A 174 22.15 -1.75 -1.96
CA LYS A 174 22.77 -2.12 -3.24
C LYS A 174 22.00 -3.22 -3.96
N ASN A 175 21.28 -4.05 -3.22
CA ASN A 175 20.48 -5.15 -3.77
C ASN A 175 19.05 -4.71 -4.15
N ILE A 176 18.68 -3.46 -3.90
CA ILE A 176 17.39 -2.94 -4.34
C ILE A 176 17.47 -2.55 -5.80
N GLN A 177 16.47 -3.02 -6.57
CA GLN A 177 16.23 -2.70 -7.97
C GLN A 177 14.77 -2.30 -8.17
N ILE A 178 14.45 -1.68 -9.31
CA ILE A 178 13.06 -1.54 -9.74
C ILE A 178 12.63 -2.87 -10.35
N VAL A 179 11.53 -3.41 -9.82
CA VAL A 179 10.94 -4.69 -10.25
C VAL A 179 9.45 -4.49 -10.55
N LYS A 180 8.86 -5.37 -11.34
CA LYS A 180 7.40 -5.41 -11.51
C LYS A 180 6.75 -5.89 -10.23
N MET A 181 5.77 -5.13 -9.75
CA MET A 181 5.19 -5.31 -8.41
C MET A 181 4.45 -6.65 -8.29
N THR A 182 3.57 -6.96 -9.23
CA THR A 182 2.78 -8.19 -9.21
C THR A 182 3.63 -9.46 -9.20
N PRO A 183 4.57 -9.69 -10.16
CA PRO A 183 5.43 -10.87 -10.11
C PRO A 183 6.31 -10.93 -8.86
N TYR A 184 6.70 -9.76 -8.32
CA TYR A 184 7.51 -9.70 -7.10
C TYR A 184 6.72 -10.13 -5.87
N ILE A 185 5.45 -9.70 -5.74
CA ILE A 185 4.53 -10.15 -4.69
C ILE A 185 4.32 -11.65 -4.77
N GLU A 186 4.06 -12.19 -5.98
CA GLU A 186 3.86 -13.63 -6.20
C GLU A 186 5.06 -14.47 -5.77
N ILE A 187 6.27 -14.06 -6.16
CA ILE A 187 7.51 -14.76 -5.78
C ILE A 187 7.68 -14.78 -4.26
N ILE A 188 7.42 -13.66 -3.59
CA ILE A 188 7.54 -13.60 -2.13
C ILE A 188 6.50 -14.48 -1.46
N ALA A 189 5.25 -14.41 -1.90
CA ALA A 189 4.17 -15.18 -1.31
C ALA A 189 4.35 -16.69 -1.52
N GLN A 190 4.87 -17.12 -2.68
CA GLN A 190 5.24 -18.52 -2.90
C GLN A 190 6.36 -18.99 -1.96
N ALA A 191 7.27 -18.10 -1.58
CA ALA A 191 8.38 -18.43 -0.70
C ALA A 191 7.99 -18.44 0.79
N ILE A 192 7.10 -17.54 1.23
CA ILE A 192 6.70 -17.37 2.63
C ILE A 192 5.42 -18.16 2.95
N GLY A 193 4.51 -18.29 1.99
CA GLY A 193 3.14 -18.76 2.19
C GLY A 193 2.21 -17.62 2.59
N THR A 194 1.19 -17.91 3.42
CA THR A 194 0.25 -16.91 3.95
C THR A 194 0.92 -15.93 4.90
N PHE A 195 0.50 -14.68 4.83
CA PHE A 195 1.06 -13.59 5.64
C PHE A 195 0.42 -13.58 7.03
N GLU A 196 1.23 -13.40 8.05
CA GLU A 196 0.80 -13.46 9.44
C GLU A 196 0.35 -12.10 9.98
N LEU A 197 -0.68 -12.11 10.84
CA LEU A 197 -1.02 -10.94 11.65
C LEU A 197 0.03 -10.74 12.73
N ILE A 198 0.66 -9.57 12.75
CA ILE A 198 1.47 -9.14 13.89
C ILE A 198 0.73 -8.06 14.71
N ARG A 199 0.80 -8.16 16.03
CA ARG A 199 0.14 -7.27 16.99
C ARG A 199 1.09 -6.21 17.53
#